data_2d8ccdaccd69183a8a7ec6b9daf89459
#
_entry.id   2d8ccdaccd69183a8a7ec6b9daf89459
#
_cell.length_a   1.000
_cell.length_b   1.000
_cell.length_c   1.000
_cell.angle_alpha   90.00
_cell.angle_beta   90.00
_cell.angle_gamma   90.00
#
_symmetry.space_group_name_H-M   'P 1'
#
loop_
_entity.id
_entity.type
_entity.pdbx_description
1 polymer ?
#
loop_
_entity_poly.entity_id
_entity_poly.type
_entity_poly.pdbx_seq_one_letter_code
_entity_poly.pdbx_strand_id
1 'polypeptide(L)'
;MKKDISIAPVPGRKWTIGIRYGSRIEQLRILPVKAVRITNEKHDSVMLSNPDCAPWCRTRLKMLVTSECTAGYALQPGSLVLKDAGGRMFEPGKDYEINEEYGTFMRTADGRIREGEPVFASYSFFHSRLDSIVLAEDGVIVQRLGDEDMATPAPPPVQPGEKLLANIYFSGHPDRISGDMIFPVLTNRLPVSPSQTELMPETVAKLKSGKKVRILVWGDSVTECSYLPEKEHYQTMFLKRLRSAYPKADIEMRTLGWGGRSTTTFLNEPPGSPYNFMEQVVAWEPDLVVSEFVNDGGYSPEMCEECYGTILDAFRGNGIEWLILTPHYIKLSWMGLTSQKNCSEDPRYLVRFLRKFGKENRIAVADGSLKYGHLWENGIPFMSYMVNTINHPDRRGMKLFADALIEAMTEN
;
A
#
# COMPACT_ATOMS: atom_id res chain seq x y z
N MET A 1 -11.06 11.11 25.88
CA MET A 1 -11.36 9.91 26.71
C MET A 1 -11.06 8.68 25.85
N LYS A 2 -10.07 7.86 26.20
CA LYS A 2 -9.90 6.52 25.62
C LYS A 2 -11.20 5.76 25.91
N LYS A 3 -11.88 5.30 24.87
CA LYS A 3 -13.10 4.49 25.06
C LYS A 3 -12.65 3.15 25.64
N ASP A 4 -13.26 2.74 26.77
CA ASP A 4 -13.07 1.40 27.33
C ASP A 4 -13.70 0.35 26.41
N ILE A 5 -13.01 0.05 25.32
CA ILE A 5 -13.38 -1.00 24.38
C ILE A 5 -12.27 -2.06 24.33
N SER A 6 -12.67 -3.31 24.49
CA SER A 6 -11.80 -4.46 24.29
C SER A 6 -12.56 -5.50 23.50
N ILE A 7 -11.97 -5.98 22.41
CA ILE A 7 -12.54 -7.03 21.55
C ILE A 7 -11.46 -8.07 21.31
N ALA A 8 -11.75 -9.32 21.62
CA ALA A 8 -10.81 -10.43 21.50
C ALA A 8 -11.50 -11.72 21.13
N PRO A 9 -10.79 -12.68 20.49
CA PRO A 9 -11.29 -14.02 20.27
C PRO A 9 -11.69 -14.72 21.59
N VAL A 10 -12.77 -15.48 21.58
CA VAL A 10 -13.16 -16.31 22.74
C VAL A 10 -12.40 -17.63 22.68
N PRO A 11 -11.62 -17.98 23.73
CA PRO A 11 -10.89 -19.25 23.77
C PRO A 11 -11.80 -20.46 23.52
N GLY A 12 -11.33 -21.41 22.71
CA GLY A 12 -12.05 -22.63 22.39
C GLY A 12 -13.20 -22.46 21.36
N ARG A 13 -13.52 -21.25 20.90
CA ARG A 13 -14.54 -20.97 19.90
C ARG A 13 -13.93 -20.40 18.62
N LYS A 14 -14.06 -21.13 17.50
CA LYS A 14 -13.40 -20.77 16.24
C LYS A 14 -13.79 -19.37 15.71
N TRP A 15 -15.07 -19.03 15.76
CA TRP A 15 -15.65 -17.83 15.14
C TRP A 15 -16.52 -17.07 16.15
N THR A 16 -15.95 -16.77 17.32
CA THR A 16 -16.64 -15.98 18.35
C THR A 16 -15.69 -14.97 18.95
N ILE A 17 -16.13 -13.72 19.06
CA ILE A 17 -15.42 -12.66 19.76
C ILE A 17 -16.15 -12.30 21.05
N GLY A 18 -15.38 -11.98 22.09
CA GLY A 18 -15.85 -11.32 23.30
C GLY A 18 -15.68 -9.82 23.15
N ILE A 19 -16.69 -9.06 23.48
CA ILE A 19 -16.71 -7.60 23.35
C ILE A 19 -16.98 -7.03 24.75
N ARG A 20 -16.07 -6.17 25.22
CA ARG A 20 -16.30 -5.31 26.39
C ARG A 20 -16.40 -3.86 25.91
N TYR A 21 -17.51 -3.20 26.23
CA TYR A 21 -17.76 -1.82 25.89
C TYR A 21 -18.41 -1.10 27.08
N GLY A 22 -17.64 -0.32 27.82
CA GLY A 22 -18.04 0.20 29.12
C GLY A 22 -18.32 -0.94 30.11
N SER A 23 -19.50 -0.97 30.71
CA SER A 23 -19.96 -2.04 31.62
C SER A 23 -20.54 -3.28 30.88
N ARG A 24 -20.74 -3.20 29.56
CA ARG A 24 -21.31 -4.30 28.78
C ARG A 24 -20.25 -5.33 28.46
N ILE A 25 -20.61 -6.61 28.58
CA ILE A 25 -19.79 -7.76 28.16
C ILE A 25 -20.70 -8.68 27.36
N GLU A 26 -20.37 -8.87 26.09
CA GLU A 26 -21.16 -9.69 25.16
C GLU A 26 -20.26 -10.61 24.35
N GLN A 27 -20.85 -11.64 23.77
CA GLN A 27 -20.19 -12.52 22.80
C GLN A 27 -20.95 -12.43 21.47
N LEU A 28 -20.20 -12.27 20.39
CA LEU A 28 -20.75 -12.23 19.05
C LEU A 28 -20.14 -13.35 18.21
N ARG A 29 -21.00 -14.14 17.57
CA ARG A 29 -20.57 -15.11 16.56
C ARG A 29 -20.29 -14.38 15.26
N ILE A 30 -19.09 -14.59 14.71
CA ILE A 30 -18.62 -13.98 13.47
C ILE A 30 -18.88 -14.91 12.30
N LEU A 31 -19.41 -14.37 11.22
CA LEU A 31 -19.60 -15.08 9.96
C LEU A 31 -18.30 -15.01 9.14
N PRO A 32 -17.60 -16.14 8.93
CA PRO A 32 -16.34 -16.14 8.18
C PRO A 32 -16.56 -15.99 6.69
N VAL A 33 -15.49 -15.67 5.96
CA VAL A 33 -15.41 -15.78 4.50
C VAL A 33 -15.40 -17.27 4.13
N LYS A 34 -16.02 -17.63 3.00
CA LYS A 34 -16.09 -19.00 2.50
C LYS A 34 -15.08 -19.22 1.39
N ALA A 35 -14.53 -20.42 1.31
CA ALA A 35 -13.71 -20.83 0.19
C ALA A 35 -14.53 -20.86 -1.10
N VAL A 36 -13.95 -20.31 -2.16
CA VAL A 36 -14.46 -20.43 -3.54
C VAL A 36 -13.66 -21.53 -4.24
N ARG A 37 -14.33 -22.44 -4.92
CA ARG A 37 -13.69 -23.52 -5.66
C ARG A 37 -13.76 -23.27 -7.16
N ILE A 38 -12.61 -23.34 -7.80
CA ILE A 38 -12.45 -23.28 -9.27
C ILE A 38 -12.12 -24.68 -9.79
N THR A 39 -12.71 -25.02 -10.92
CA THR A 39 -12.46 -26.30 -11.59
C THR A 39 -12.11 -26.06 -13.05
N ASN A 40 -11.02 -26.73 -13.50
CA ASN A 40 -10.59 -26.72 -14.90
C ASN A 40 -10.33 -25.32 -15.50
N GLU A 41 -9.76 -24.40 -14.73
CA GLU A 41 -9.26 -23.13 -15.28
C GLU A 41 -8.16 -23.42 -16.28
N LYS A 42 -8.37 -23.02 -17.53
CA LYS A 42 -7.44 -23.27 -18.63
C LYS A 42 -6.30 -22.25 -18.63
N HIS A 43 -5.06 -22.77 -18.70
CA HIS A 43 -3.85 -21.99 -19.00
C HIS A 43 -3.27 -22.50 -20.31
N ASP A 44 -3.15 -21.63 -21.32
CA ASP A 44 -2.65 -22.00 -22.66
C ASP A 44 -1.16 -22.27 -22.71
N SER A 45 -0.42 -21.71 -21.73
CA SER A 45 1.01 -21.95 -21.51
C SER A 45 1.36 -21.80 -20.05
N VAL A 46 2.42 -22.49 -19.62
CA VAL A 46 3.00 -22.39 -18.27
C VAL A 46 4.47 -22.00 -18.41
N MET A 47 4.88 -20.96 -17.67
CA MET A 47 6.28 -20.50 -17.66
C MET A 47 7.19 -21.62 -17.15
N LEU A 48 8.38 -21.72 -17.78
CA LEU A 48 9.43 -22.59 -17.30
C LEU A 48 10.01 -22.06 -15.98
N SER A 49 10.31 -22.94 -15.04
CA SER A 49 10.95 -22.58 -13.77
C SER A 49 12.22 -21.79 -14.02
N ASN A 50 12.26 -20.60 -13.40
CA ASN A 50 13.38 -19.69 -13.42
C ASN A 50 13.55 -19.12 -12.00
N PRO A 51 14.67 -19.41 -11.32
CA PRO A 51 14.94 -18.94 -9.96
C PRO A 51 15.00 -17.41 -9.87
N ASP A 52 15.36 -16.72 -10.96
CA ASP A 52 15.45 -15.26 -11.00
C ASP A 52 14.07 -14.58 -11.19
N CYS A 53 13.04 -15.39 -11.52
CA CYS A 53 11.69 -14.87 -11.68
C CYS A 53 11.03 -14.63 -10.32
N ALA A 54 10.69 -13.38 -10.05
CA ALA A 54 9.98 -13.02 -8.82
C ALA A 54 8.67 -13.84 -8.68
N PRO A 55 8.30 -14.28 -7.47
CA PRO A 55 7.14 -15.15 -7.26
C PRO A 55 5.83 -14.61 -7.86
N TRP A 56 5.61 -13.31 -7.82
CA TRP A 56 4.41 -12.65 -8.37
C TRP A 56 4.43 -12.45 -9.90
N CYS A 57 5.57 -12.72 -10.57
CA CYS A 57 5.72 -12.63 -12.03
C CYS A 57 5.51 -13.97 -12.76
N ARG A 58 5.31 -15.07 -12.03
CA ARG A 58 5.13 -16.43 -12.56
C ARG A 58 3.77 -16.61 -13.24
N THR A 59 3.45 -17.80 -13.74
CA THR A 59 2.09 -18.12 -14.24
C THR A 59 1.10 -17.97 -13.09
N ARG A 60 0.13 -17.08 -13.24
CA ARG A 60 -0.85 -16.69 -12.20
C ARG A 60 -2.13 -17.50 -12.32
N LEU A 61 -2.68 -17.97 -11.20
CA LEU A 61 -4.05 -18.45 -11.14
C LEU A 61 -4.98 -17.25 -11.41
N LYS A 62 -5.83 -17.36 -12.44
CA LYS A 62 -6.56 -16.19 -13.00
C LYS A 62 -7.50 -15.53 -12.03
N MET A 63 -8.15 -16.33 -11.16
CA MET A 63 -9.09 -15.80 -10.17
C MET A 63 -8.41 -15.07 -9.01
N LEU A 64 -7.10 -15.22 -8.85
CA LEU A 64 -6.33 -14.53 -7.81
C LEU A 64 -5.69 -13.23 -8.30
N VAL A 65 -5.81 -12.92 -9.60
CA VAL A 65 -5.16 -11.74 -10.19
C VAL A 65 -5.73 -10.46 -9.58
N THR A 66 -4.82 -9.58 -9.17
CA THR A 66 -5.08 -8.21 -8.73
C THR A 66 -4.39 -7.24 -9.68
N SER A 67 -4.31 -5.96 -9.33
CA SER A 67 -3.49 -5.04 -10.12
C SER A 67 -2.02 -5.48 -10.08
N GLU A 68 -1.43 -5.79 -11.22
CA GLU A 68 -0.03 -6.15 -11.44
C GLU A 68 0.47 -7.45 -10.75
N CYS A 69 -0.28 -8.02 -9.83
CA CYS A 69 0.10 -9.15 -8.99
C CYS A 69 -1.06 -10.13 -8.81
N THR A 70 -1.05 -10.86 -7.70
CA THR A 70 -2.13 -11.73 -7.21
C THR A 70 -2.42 -11.43 -5.75
N ALA A 71 -3.59 -11.82 -5.27
CA ALA A 71 -3.97 -11.71 -3.87
C ALA A 71 -3.08 -12.61 -2.99
N GLY A 72 -2.27 -11.98 -2.15
CA GLY A 72 -1.35 -12.67 -1.25
C GLY A 72 -2.08 -13.59 -0.27
N TYR A 73 -1.63 -14.85 -0.15
CA TYR A 73 -2.18 -15.89 0.74
C TYR A 73 -3.64 -16.26 0.47
N ALA A 74 -4.23 -15.86 -0.66
CA ALA A 74 -5.62 -16.17 -0.98
C ALA A 74 -5.82 -17.65 -1.40
N LEU A 75 -4.80 -18.28 -2.00
CA LEU A 75 -4.82 -19.70 -2.37
C LEU A 75 -4.92 -20.57 -1.11
N GLN A 76 -5.86 -21.50 -1.06
CA GLN A 76 -5.89 -22.51 -0.02
C GLN A 76 -4.72 -23.48 -0.21
N PRO A 77 -3.80 -23.60 0.76
CA PRO A 77 -2.63 -24.46 0.65
C PRO A 77 -2.97 -25.91 0.29
N GLY A 78 -2.18 -26.49 -0.62
CA GLY A 78 -2.37 -27.87 -1.09
C GLY A 78 -3.61 -28.10 -1.94
N SER A 79 -4.37 -27.05 -2.30
CA SER A 79 -5.60 -27.23 -3.10
C SER A 79 -5.37 -27.23 -4.61
N LEU A 80 -4.21 -26.72 -5.08
CA LEU A 80 -3.91 -26.65 -6.52
C LEU A 80 -3.62 -28.04 -7.10
N VAL A 81 -4.40 -28.38 -8.11
CA VAL A 81 -4.23 -29.60 -8.90
C VAL A 81 -4.19 -29.21 -10.37
N LEU A 82 -3.16 -29.65 -11.07
CA LEU A 82 -2.99 -29.45 -12.51
C LEU A 82 -3.21 -30.78 -13.27
N LYS A 83 -3.87 -30.70 -14.43
CA LYS A 83 -4.02 -31.84 -15.36
C LYS A 83 -3.91 -31.39 -16.81
N ASP A 84 -3.63 -32.36 -17.71
CA ASP A 84 -3.67 -32.13 -19.16
C ASP A 84 -5.11 -32.20 -19.72
N ALA A 85 -5.24 -32.00 -21.02
CA ALA A 85 -6.52 -32.07 -21.71
C ALA A 85 -7.16 -33.47 -21.71
N GLY A 86 -6.34 -34.51 -21.54
CA GLY A 86 -6.80 -35.91 -21.41
C GLY A 86 -7.20 -36.30 -19.99
N GLY A 87 -7.04 -35.39 -19.01
CA GLY A 87 -7.37 -35.64 -17.60
C GLY A 87 -6.24 -36.26 -16.78
N ARG A 88 -5.06 -36.45 -17.33
CA ARG A 88 -3.89 -36.97 -16.60
C ARG A 88 -3.36 -35.91 -15.64
N MET A 89 -3.21 -36.30 -14.39
CA MET A 89 -2.76 -35.41 -13.31
C MET A 89 -1.24 -35.19 -13.38
N PHE A 90 -0.82 -33.97 -13.10
CA PHE A 90 0.56 -33.58 -12.89
C PHE A 90 0.90 -33.62 -11.39
N GLU A 91 2.16 -33.85 -11.06
CA GLU A 91 2.67 -34.03 -9.70
C GLU A 91 3.40 -32.74 -9.25
N PRO A 92 2.96 -32.09 -8.13
CA PRO A 92 3.69 -30.95 -7.57
C PRO A 92 5.09 -31.35 -7.14
N GLY A 93 6.07 -30.47 -7.33
CA GLY A 93 7.48 -30.71 -7.06
C GLY A 93 8.22 -31.53 -8.13
N LYS A 94 7.50 -32.18 -9.05
CA LYS A 94 8.07 -32.95 -10.16
C LYS A 94 7.76 -32.34 -11.52
N ASP A 95 6.48 -32.08 -11.79
CA ASP A 95 6.04 -31.51 -13.06
C ASP A 95 5.89 -29.98 -12.99
N TYR A 96 5.60 -29.46 -11.80
CA TYR A 96 5.45 -28.03 -11.56
C TYR A 96 5.81 -27.65 -10.12
N GLU A 97 6.19 -26.38 -9.95
CA GLU A 97 6.44 -25.72 -8.68
C GLU A 97 5.31 -24.75 -8.38
N ILE A 98 4.94 -24.61 -7.09
CA ILE A 98 3.90 -23.70 -6.62
C ILE A 98 4.53 -22.65 -5.71
N ASN A 99 4.12 -21.40 -5.85
CA ASN A 99 4.24 -20.41 -4.80
C ASN A 99 2.84 -20.18 -4.19
N GLU A 100 2.60 -20.75 -3.01
CA GLU A 100 1.30 -20.70 -2.35
C GLU A 100 0.94 -19.30 -1.85
N GLU A 101 1.95 -18.48 -1.53
CA GLU A 101 1.75 -17.12 -1.08
C GLU A 101 1.09 -16.25 -2.16
N TYR A 102 1.59 -16.38 -3.40
CA TYR A 102 1.06 -15.60 -4.53
C TYR A 102 0.07 -16.37 -5.41
N GLY A 103 -0.19 -17.65 -5.12
CA GLY A 103 -1.04 -18.46 -5.98
C GLY A 103 -0.53 -18.50 -7.42
N THR A 104 0.78 -18.71 -7.57
CA THR A 104 1.46 -18.78 -8.87
C THR A 104 2.18 -20.11 -9.01
N PHE A 105 2.45 -20.52 -10.25
CA PHE A 105 3.13 -21.78 -10.52
C PHE A 105 4.02 -21.71 -11.77
N MET A 106 4.95 -22.64 -11.90
CA MET A 106 5.83 -22.80 -13.05
C MET A 106 6.03 -24.28 -13.36
N ARG A 107 6.23 -24.66 -14.64
CA ARG A 107 6.61 -26.01 -15.04
C ARG A 107 8.08 -26.26 -14.76
N THR A 108 8.45 -27.46 -14.36
CA THR A 108 9.83 -27.87 -14.21
C THR A 108 10.43 -28.28 -15.54
N ALA A 109 11.77 -28.17 -15.69
CA ALA A 109 12.48 -28.51 -16.94
C ALA A 109 12.31 -29.98 -17.29
N ASP A 110 12.42 -30.89 -16.29
CA ASP A 110 12.34 -32.33 -16.46
C ASP A 110 10.92 -32.89 -16.28
N GLY A 111 9.92 -32.02 -16.06
CA GLY A 111 8.53 -32.41 -15.87
C GLY A 111 7.82 -32.77 -17.16
N ARG A 112 6.59 -33.26 -17.01
CA ARG A 112 5.74 -33.70 -18.13
C ARG A 112 4.97 -32.56 -18.82
N ILE A 113 4.92 -31.35 -18.24
CA ILE A 113 4.25 -30.20 -18.85
C ILE A 113 5.16 -29.63 -19.94
N ARG A 114 4.71 -29.68 -21.19
CA ARG A 114 5.47 -29.19 -22.34
C ARG A 114 5.14 -27.72 -22.61
N GLU A 115 6.06 -27.05 -23.29
CA GLU A 115 5.85 -25.68 -23.75
C GLU A 115 4.70 -25.61 -24.75
N GLY A 116 3.81 -24.63 -24.58
CA GLY A 116 2.64 -24.43 -25.46
C GLY A 116 1.51 -25.45 -25.26
N GLU A 117 1.68 -26.46 -24.38
CA GLU A 117 0.58 -27.36 -24.03
C GLU A 117 -0.33 -26.73 -22.97
N PRO A 118 -1.65 -26.74 -23.18
CA PRO A 118 -2.58 -26.20 -22.21
C PRO A 118 -2.67 -27.11 -20.97
N VAL A 119 -2.70 -26.48 -19.79
CA VAL A 119 -3.00 -27.17 -18.54
C VAL A 119 -4.32 -26.66 -17.94
N PHE A 120 -4.96 -27.50 -17.13
CA PHE A 120 -6.22 -27.20 -16.47
C PHE A 120 -6.01 -27.22 -14.96
N ALA A 121 -6.17 -26.05 -14.33
CA ALA A 121 -6.00 -25.87 -12.90
C ALA A 121 -7.35 -26.00 -12.16
N SER A 122 -7.33 -26.73 -11.05
CA SER A 122 -8.42 -26.76 -10.09
C SER A 122 -7.88 -26.42 -8.71
N TYR A 123 -8.52 -25.50 -7.99
CA TYR A 123 -8.04 -24.99 -6.72
C TYR A 123 -9.15 -24.36 -5.90
N SER A 124 -8.88 -24.08 -4.65
CA SER A 124 -9.75 -23.29 -3.77
C SER A 124 -9.03 -22.03 -3.30
N PHE A 125 -9.77 -20.94 -3.13
CA PHE A 125 -9.23 -19.68 -2.65
C PHE A 125 -10.24 -18.93 -1.80
N PHE A 126 -9.78 -17.86 -1.14
CA PHE A 126 -10.60 -16.98 -0.32
C PHE A 126 -10.48 -15.54 -0.82
N HIS A 127 -11.60 -14.83 -0.85
CA HIS A 127 -11.59 -13.38 -0.97
C HIS A 127 -11.15 -12.73 0.34
N SER A 128 -10.59 -11.54 0.25
CA SER A 128 -10.47 -10.65 1.41
C SER A 128 -11.82 -9.97 1.68
N ARG A 129 -12.10 -9.66 2.95
CA ARG A 129 -13.30 -8.92 3.35
C ARG A 129 -13.02 -8.10 4.62
N LEU A 130 -13.59 -6.90 4.69
CA LEU A 130 -13.47 -6.02 5.85
C LEU A 130 -14.87 -5.75 6.44
N ASP A 131 -15.19 -6.44 7.52
CA ASP A 131 -16.49 -6.33 8.19
C ASP A 131 -16.45 -5.32 9.33
N SER A 132 -17.58 -4.70 9.63
CA SER A 132 -17.72 -3.78 10.76
C SER A 132 -18.48 -4.42 11.93
N ILE A 133 -17.95 -4.23 13.13
CA ILE A 133 -18.66 -4.50 14.37
C ILE A 133 -19.23 -3.19 14.87
N VAL A 134 -20.54 -3.08 14.86
CA VAL A 134 -21.23 -1.84 15.22
C VAL A 134 -22.18 -2.06 16.40
N LEU A 135 -22.33 -1.04 17.24
CA LEU A 135 -23.43 -0.89 18.18
C LEU A 135 -24.55 -0.19 17.42
N ALA A 136 -25.63 -0.90 17.15
CA ALA A 136 -26.80 -0.38 16.45
C ALA A 136 -27.61 0.58 17.35
N GLU A 137 -28.54 1.32 16.75
CA GLU A 137 -29.35 2.31 17.45
C GLU A 137 -30.20 1.70 18.56
N ASP A 138 -30.70 0.48 18.36
CA ASP A 138 -31.45 -0.30 19.38
C ASP A 138 -30.57 -0.83 20.50
N GLY A 139 -29.27 -0.60 20.44
CA GLY A 139 -28.30 -1.03 21.44
C GLY A 139 -27.75 -2.44 21.22
N VAL A 140 -28.10 -3.14 20.15
CA VAL A 140 -27.56 -4.47 19.82
C VAL A 140 -26.20 -4.34 19.13
N ILE A 141 -25.26 -5.23 19.48
CA ILE A 141 -23.97 -5.30 18.77
C ILE A 141 -24.08 -6.32 17.65
N VAL A 142 -23.79 -5.90 16.43
CA VAL A 142 -23.92 -6.72 15.23
C VAL A 142 -22.68 -6.65 14.35
N GLN A 143 -22.47 -7.72 13.53
CA GLN A 143 -21.53 -7.72 12.42
C GLN A 143 -22.25 -7.21 11.16
N ARG A 144 -21.70 -6.17 10.54
CA ARG A 144 -22.06 -5.73 9.20
C ARG A 144 -21.01 -6.25 8.22
N LEU A 145 -21.45 -7.00 7.21
CA LEU A 145 -20.54 -7.58 6.23
C LEU A 145 -20.11 -6.51 5.23
N GLY A 146 -18.80 -6.46 4.95
CA GLY A 146 -18.27 -5.72 3.80
C GLY A 146 -18.41 -6.53 2.52
N ASP A 147 -18.09 -5.89 1.39
CA ASP A 147 -18.00 -6.57 0.11
C ASP A 147 -16.70 -7.40 0.04
N GLU A 148 -16.80 -8.56 -0.61
CA GLU A 148 -15.64 -9.41 -0.89
C GLU A 148 -14.82 -8.81 -2.04
N ASP A 149 -13.48 -8.72 -1.85
CA ASP A 149 -12.54 -8.19 -2.83
C ASP A 149 -11.23 -9.00 -2.77
N MET A 150 -10.45 -9.01 -3.84
CA MET A 150 -9.20 -9.77 -3.86
C MET A 150 -8.07 -9.05 -3.11
N ALA A 151 -8.04 -7.72 -3.07
CA ALA A 151 -6.92 -6.93 -2.55
C ALA A 151 -7.34 -5.79 -1.60
N THR A 152 -8.39 -5.04 -1.96
CA THR A 152 -8.72 -3.76 -1.34
C THR A 152 -10.14 -3.70 -0.76
N PRO A 153 -10.52 -4.65 0.10
CA PRO A 153 -11.86 -4.65 0.70
C PRO A 153 -12.09 -3.36 1.48
N ALA A 154 -13.31 -2.86 1.43
CA ALA A 154 -13.73 -1.70 2.19
C ALA A 154 -14.76 -2.10 3.26
N PRO A 155 -14.76 -1.44 4.43
CA PRO A 155 -15.78 -1.70 5.41
C PRO A 155 -17.14 -1.17 4.90
N PRO A 156 -18.25 -1.78 5.29
CA PRO A 156 -19.57 -1.26 4.96
C PRO A 156 -19.79 0.12 5.60
N PRO A 157 -20.59 0.98 4.98
CA PRO A 157 -20.90 2.29 5.55
C PRO A 157 -21.62 2.14 6.91
N VAL A 158 -21.17 2.94 7.87
CA VAL A 158 -21.84 3.05 9.17
C VAL A 158 -23.15 3.78 8.97
N GLN A 159 -24.25 3.20 9.42
CA GLN A 159 -25.58 3.79 9.27
C GLN A 159 -25.83 4.90 10.30
N PRO A 160 -26.76 5.85 10.04
CA PRO A 160 -27.19 6.82 11.05
C PRO A 160 -27.61 6.11 12.35
N GLY A 161 -27.17 6.64 13.49
CA GLY A 161 -27.43 6.05 14.82
C GLY A 161 -26.49 4.91 15.21
N GLU A 162 -25.77 4.31 14.28
CA GLU A 162 -24.79 3.25 14.59
C GLU A 162 -23.48 3.84 15.10
N LYS A 163 -22.78 3.05 15.93
CA LYS A 163 -21.43 3.36 16.39
C LYS A 163 -20.46 2.24 16.02
N LEU A 164 -19.49 2.55 15.19
CA LEU A 164 -18.42 1.63 14.84
C LEU A 164 -17.54 1.34 16.06
N LEU A 165 -17.38 0.07 16.40
CA LEU A 165 -16.58 -0.41 17.53
C LEU A 165 -15.24 -0.96 17.06
N ALA A 166 -15.24 -1.76 15.97
CA ALA A 166 -14.07 -2.36 15.37
C ALA A 166 -14.37 -2.76 13.92
N ASN A 167 -13.32 -3.03 13.15
CA ASN A 167 -13.42 -3.81 11.93
C ASN A 167 -12.73 -5.17 12.10
N ILE A 168 -13.19 -6.17 11.33
CA ILE A 168 -12.58 -7.49 11.24
C ILE A 168 -12.08 -7.67 9.81
N TYR A 169 -10.78 -7.85 9.68
CA TYR A 169 -10.11 -8.03 8.39
C TYR A 169 -9.87 -9.51 8.12
N PHE A 170 -10.58 -10.03 7.14
CA PHE A 170 -10.33 -11.34 6.58
C PHE A 170 -9.37 -11.20 5.41
N SER A 171 -8.22 -11.84 5.51
CA SER A 171 -7.25 -11.98 4.43
C SER A 171 -6.62 -13.36 4.49
N GLY A 172 -6.23 -13.90 3.35
CA GLY A 172 -5.74 -15.26 3.28
C GLY A 172 -6.84 -16.32 3.58
N HIS A 173 -6.45 -17.40 4.21
CA HIS A 173 -7.29 -18.59 4.47
C HIS A 173 -7.45 -18.91 5.97
N PRO A 174 -8.01 -18.00 6.79
CA PRO A 174 -8.11 -18.22 8.22
C PRO A 174 -9.09 -19.38 8.54
N ASP A 175 -8.71 -20.26 9.48
CA ASP A 175 -9.54 -21.34 10.01
C ASP A 175 -10.30 -20.94 11.29
N ARG A 176 -9.95 -19.81 11.88
CA ARG A 176 -10.53 -19.21 13.09
C ARG A 176 -10.29 -17.71 13.14
N ILE A 177 -11.07 -17.01 13.94
CA ILE A 177 -10.79 -15.61 14.27
C ILE A 177 -9.54 -15.52 15.15
N SER A 178 -8.63 -14.61 14.81
CA SER A 178 -7.46 -14.28 15.61
C SER A 178 -7.48 -12.82 16.07
N GLY A 179 -6.66 -12.49 17.07
CA GLY A 179 -6.52 -11.13 17.54
C GLY A 179 -6.01 -10.18 16.44
N ASP A 180 -5.16 -10.66 15.53
CA ASP A 180 -4.61 -9.85 14.44
C ASP A 180 -5.64 -9.46 13.38
N MET A 181 -6.74 -10.19 13.29
CA MET A 181 -7.85 -9.84 12.38
C MET A 181 -8.73 -8.71 12.92
N ILE A 182 -8.67 -8.39 14.23
CA ILE A 182 -9.59 -7.46 14.91
C ILE A 182 -8.92 -6.09 15.03
N PHE A 183 -9.49 -5.07 14.41
CA PHE A 183 -9.02 -3.69 14.41
C PHE A 183 -10.01 -2.78 15.17
N PRO A 184 -9.79 -2.54 16.48
CA PRO A 184 -10.68 -1.68 17.26
C PRO A 184 -10.55 -0.22 16.83
N VAL A 185 -11.66 0.52 16.89
CA VAL A 185 -11.66 1.97 16.62
C VAL A 185 -11.32 2.70 17.92
N LEU A 186 -10.04 3.04 18.11
CA LEU A 186 -9.51 3.75 19.26
C LEU A 186 -9.65 5.26 19.11
N THR A 187 -9.55 5.75 17.88
CA THR A 187 -9.72 7.15 17.48
C THR A 187 -10.39 7.23 16.11
N ASN A 188 -10.96 8.38 15.78
CA ASN A 188 -11.52 8.68 14.45
C ASN A 188 -10.71 9.73 13.70
N ARG A 189 -9.49 10.02 14.16
CA ARG A 189 -8.60 11.02 13.55
C ARG A 189 -7.22 10.40 13.35
N LEU A 190 -6.65 10.67 12.19
CA LEU A 190 -5.25 10.44 11.94
C LEU A 190 -4.42 11.60 12.48
N PRO A 191 -3.14 11.38 12.81
CA PRO A 191 -2.26 12.46 13.19
C PRO A 191 -2.13 13.47 12.05
N VAL A 192 -2.06 14.75 12.41
CA VAL A 192 -1.80 15.85 11.49
C VAL A 192 -0.36 16.28 11.67
N SER A 193 0.37 16.37 10.57
CA SER A 193 1.75 16.87 10.57
C SER A 193 1.78 18.39 10.73
N PRO A 194 2.81 18.95 11.38
CA PRO A 194 2.97 20.40 11.45
C PRO A 194 3.24 20.96 10.06
N SER A 195 2.88 22.24 9.85
CA SER A 195 3.25 22.99 8.66
C SER A 195 4.78 23.04 8.52
N GLN A 196 5.26 23.00 7.27
CA GLN A 196 6.67 23.10 6.90
C GLN A 196 6.95 24.30 5.99
N THR A 197 5.98 25.24 5.90
CA THR A 197 6.05 26.39 4.97
C THR A 197 7.28 27.27 5.18
N GLU A 198 7.82 27.33 6.39
CA GLU A 198 9.07 28.05 6.73
C GLU A 198 10.33 27.44 6.08
N LEU A 199 10.27 26.18 5.65
CA LEU A 199 11.37 25.47 4.99
C LEU A 199 11.27 25.56 3.46
N MET A 200 10.20 26.21 2.93
CA MET A 200 9.95 26.41 1.50
C MET A 200 9.54 27.88 1.22
N PRO A 201 10.32 28.87 1.71
CA PRO A 201 9.90 30.27 1.71
C PRO A 201 9.66 30.84 0.32
N GLU A 202 10.49 30.49 -0.68
CA GLU A 202 10.37 31.01 -2.05
C GLU A 202 9.12 30.47 -2.75
N THR A 203 8.87 29.16 -2.67
CA THR A 203 7.66 28.51 -3.20
C THR A 203 6.41 29.09 -2.55
N VAL A 204 6.39 29.20 -1.22
CA VAL A 204 5.23 29.73 -0.49
C VAL A 204 5.00 31.22 -0.81
N ALA A 205 6.05 32.02 -0.95
CA ALA A 205 5.94 33.43 -1.35
C ALA A 205 5.32 33.56 -2.76
N LYS A 206 5.76 32.74 -3.71
CA LYS A 206 5.18 32.68 -5.06
C LYS A 206 3.71 32.27 -5.05
N LEU A 207 3.36 31.21 -4.30
CA LEU A 207 1.98 30.74 -4.13
C LEU A 207 1.07 31.84 -3.57
N LYS A 208 1.52 32.54 -2.51
CA LYS A 208 0.75 33.63 -1.86
C LYS A 208 0.59 34.85 -2.78
N SER A 209 1.62 35.19 -3.56
CA SER A 209 1.61 36.36 -4.43
C SER A 209 0.94 36.16 -5.79
N GLY A 210 0.56 34.94 -6.15
CA GLY A 210 -0.03 34.63 -7.46
C GLY A 210 1.00 34.57 -8.60
N LYS A 211 2.30 34.52 -8.28
CA LYS A 211 3.34 34.28 -9.28
C LYS A 211 3.33 32.85 -9.75
N LYS A 212 3.89 32.59 -10.93
CA LYS A 212 4.06 31.25 -11.46
C LYS A 212 4.96 30.43 -10.55
N VAL A 213 4.50 29.20 -10.21
CA VAL A 213 5.22 28.21 -9.43
C VAL A 213 5.34 26.93 -10.25
N ARG A 214 6.55 26.40 -10.38
CA ARG A 214 6.85 25.12 -11.05
C ARG A 214 7.12 24.06 -10.01
N ILE A 215 6.25 23.04 -9.96
CA ILE A 215 6.35 21.92 -9.01
C ILE A 215 6.63 20.66 -9.80
N LEU A 216 7.73 19.97 -9.50
CA LEU A 216 8.01 18.65 -10.02
C LEU A 216 7.68 17.61 -8.94
N VAL A 217 6.81 16.66 -9.26
CA VAL A 217 6.58 15.46 -8.44
C VAL A 217 7.40 14.33 -9.03
N TRP A 218 8.38 13.83 -8.27
CA TRP A 218 9.41 12.91 -8.72
C TRP A 218 9.45 11.65 -7.84
N GLY A 219 9.50 10.47 -8.47
CA GLY A 219 9.47 9.24 -7.69
C GLY A 219 9.46 7.96 -8.51
N ASP A 220 9.09 6.88 -7.87
CA ASP A 220 9.01 5.54 -8.47
C ASP A 220 7.61 5.19 -9.00
N SER A 221 7.21 3.89 -8.93
CA SER A 221 5.90 3.40 -9.40
C SER A 221 4.70 4.03 -8.68
N VAL A 222 4.88 4.44 -7.42
CA VAL A 222 3.81 5.07 -6.64
C VAL A 222 3.54 6.49 -7.16
N THR A 223 4.58 7.17 -7.63
CA THR A 223 4.48 8.48 -8.28
C THR A 223 4.05 8.35 -9.74
N GLU A 224 4.54 7.36 -10.51
CA GLU A 224 4.07 7.07 -11.87
C GLU A 224 2.59 6.73 -11.88
N CYS A 225 2.16 5.92 -10.93
CA CYS A 225 0.78 5.57 -10.61
C CYS A 225 -0.05 5.04 -11.79
N SER A 226 0.60 4.32 -12.73
CA SER A 226 -0.03 3.77 -13.94
C SER A 226 -1.17 2.78 -13.66
N TYR A 227 -1.27 2.29 -12.44
CA TYR A 227 -2.26 1.31 -11.98
C TYR A 227 -3.59 1.92 -11.46
N LEU A 228 -3.68 3.25 -11.36
CA LEU A 228 -4.91 3.97 -10.98
C LEU A 228 -5.30 5.00 -12.04
N PRO A 229 -6.58 5.40 -12.12
CA PRO A 229 -6.99 6.55 -12.91
C PRO A 229 -6.35 7.85 -12.39
N GLU A 230 -5.96 8.77 -13.28
CA GLU A 230 -5.27 10.02 -12.97
C GLU A 230 -5.93 10.85 -11.83
N LYS A 231 -7.27 10.87 -11.80
CA LYS A 231 -8.03 11.57 -10.75
C LYS A 231 -7.81 11.02 -9.33
N GLU A 232 -7.23 9.81 -9.22
CA GLU A 232 -6.96 9.08 -7.98
C GLU A 232 -5.49 9.12 -7.59
N HIS A 233 -4.63 9.73 -8.41
CA HIS A 233 -3.23 9.95 -8.09
C HIS A 233 -3.07 10.96 -6.95
N TYR A 234 -2.12 10.74 -6.05
CA TYR A 234 -1.90 11.64 -4.92
C TYR A 234 -1.51 13.05 -5.36
N GLN A 235 -0.70 13.17 -6.42
CA GLN A 235 -0.28 14.45 -6.97
C GLN A 235 -1.45 15.24 -7.58
N THR A 236 -2.41 14.58 -8.22
CA THR A 236 -3.64 15.21 -8.73
C THR A 236 -4.53 15.71 -7.59
N MET A 237 -4.70 14.89 -6.54
CA MET A 237 -5.44 15.29 -5.34
C MET A 237 -4.74 16.44 -4.60
N PHE A 238 -3.42 16.38 -4.49
CA PHE A 238 -2.59 17.43 -3.89
C PHE A 238 -2.73 18.74 -4.65
N LEU A 239 -2.53 18.74 -5.99
CA LEU A 239 -2.67 19.93 -6.84
C LEU A 239 -4.04 20.59 -6.68
N LYS A 240 -5.11 19.79 -6.67
CA LYS A 240 -6.47 20.31 -6.47
C LYS A 240 -6.60 21.06 -5.15
N ARG A 241 -6.03 20.52 -4.07
CA ARG A 241 -6.09 21.14 -2.74
C ARG A 241 -5.17 22.34 -2.62
N LEU A 242 -3.98 22.27 -3.22
CA LEU A 242 -3.04 23.39 -3.25
C LEU A 242 -3.63 24.60 -3.96
N ARG A 243 -4.32 24.39 -5.09
CA ARG A 243 -5.06 25.45 -5.78
C ARG A 243 -6.21 26.02 -4.94
N SER A 244 -6.84 25.19 -4.11
CA SER A 244 -7.89 25.66 -3.19
C SER A 244 -7.32 26.49 -2.04
N ALA A 245 -6.13 26.11 -1.52
CA ALA A 245 -5.44 26.84 -0.46
C ALA A 245 -4.83 28.17 -0.96
N TYR A 246 -4.33 28.17 -2.21
CA TYR A 246 -3.71 29.32 -2.86
C TYR A 246 -4.44 29.70 -4.15
N PRO A 247 -5.65 30.27 -4.09
CA PRO A 247 -6.52 30.44 -5.27
C PRO A 247 -6.00 31.45 -6.30
N LYS A 248 -4.98 32.24 -5.96
CA LYS A 248 -4.33 33.20 -6.88
C LYS A 248 -3.10 32.63 -7.56
N ALA A 249 -2.59 31.47 -7.12
CA ALA A 249 -1.35 30.92 -7.61
C ALA A 249 -1.50 30.36 -9.03
N ASP A 250 -0.53 30.66 -9.90
CA ASP A 250 -0.35 30.03 -11.22
C ASP A 250 0.57 28.81 -11.03
N ILE A 251 -0.01 27.61 -10.95
CA ILE A 251 0.74 26.39 -10.65
C ILE A 251 0.89 25.54 -11.91
N GLU A 252 2.13 25.41 -12.37
CA GLU A 252 2.56 24.41 -13.35
C GLU A 252 3.12 23.19 -12.59
N MET A 253 2.47 22.03 -12.70
CA MET A 253 2.94 20.80 -12.06
C MET A 253 3.25 19.74 -13.12
N ARG A 254 4.44 19.15 -13.00
CA ARG A 254 4.88 18.00 -13.82
C ARG A 254 5.09 16.80 -12.91
N THR A 255 4.75 15.61 -13.39
CA THR A 255 5.07 14.34 -12.73
C THR A 255 6.14 13.60 -13.53
N LEU A 256 7.16 13.10 -12.84
CA LEU A 256 8.20 12.23 -13.35
C LEU A 256 8.30 11.01 -12.44
N GLY A 257 7.54 9.97 -12.75
CA GLY A 257 7.58 8.67 -12.09
C GLY A 257 8.24 7.62 -12.98
N TRP A 258 8.90 6.62 -12.37
CA TRP A 258 9.49 5.51 -13.09
C TRP A 258 9.35 4.21 -12.29
N GLY A 259 8.45 3.35 -12.73
CA GLY A 259 8.09 2.11 -12.06
C GLY A 259 9.27 1.17 -11.80
N GLY A 260 9.34 0.62 -10.58
CA GLY A 260 10.38 -0.32 -10.16
C GLY A 260 11.77 0.29 -9.99
N ARG A 261 11.91 1.62 -9.99
CA ARG A 261 13.20 2.31 -9.93
C ARG A 261 13.36 3.03 -8.60
N SER A 262 14.59 3.46 -8.34
CA SER A 262 15.07 4.08 -7.10
C SER A 262 15.83 5.37 -7.41
N THR A 263 16.16 6.17 -6.40
CA THR A 263 16.97 7.40 -6.60
C THR A 263 18.29 7.11 -7.30
N THR A 264 19.00 6.01 -6.95
CA THR A 264 20.25 5.63 -7.63
C THR A 264 20.06 5.38 -9.12
N THR A 265 18.91 4.85 -9.52
CA THR A 265 18.64 4.63 -10.95
C THR A 265 18.61 5.95 -11.72
N PHE A 266 17.87 6.95 -11.22
CA PHE A 266 17.81 8.28 -11.83
C PHE A 266 19.16 8.97 -11.84
N LEU A 267 19.91 8.91 -10.74
CA LEU A 267 21.25 9.54 -10.63
C LEU A 267 22.27 8.95 -11.60
N ASN A 268 22.16 7.66 -11.94
CA ASN A 268 23.08 6.94 -12.82
C ASN A 268 22.61 6.90 -14.29
N GLU A 269 21.43 7.44 -14.62
CA GLU A 269 20.96 7.49 -16.00
C GLU A 269 21.88 8.39 -16.86
N PRO A 270 22.28 7.93 -18.07
CA PRO A 270 23.14 8.71 -18.94
C PRO A 270 22.43 9.94 -19.48
N PRO A 271 23.20 10.95 -19.91
CA PRO A 271 22.66 12.08 -20.66
C PRO A 271 21.83 11.64 -21.88
N GLY A 272 20.72 12.33 -22.14
CA GLY A 272 19.75 11.99 -23.20
C GLY A 272 18.70 10.95 -22.79
N SER A 273 18.80 10.33 -21.63
CA SER A 273 17.75 9.46 -21.08
C SER A 273 16.53 10.30 -20.63
N PRO A 274 15.29 9.80 -20.87
CA PRO A 274 14.08 10.46 -20.38
C PRO A 274 13.97 10.48 -18.84
N TYR A 275 14.92 9.83 -18.15
CA TYR A 275 14.98 9.73 -16.69
C TYR A 275 16.30 10.26 -16.10
N ASN A 276 17.19 10.88 -16.91
CA ASN A 276 18.42 11.49 -16.40
C ASN A 276 18.08 12.57 -15.36
N PHE A 277 18.66 12.46 -14.17
CA PHE A 277 18.36 13.36 -13.05
C PHE A 277 18.66 14.82 -13.37
N MET A 278 19.84 15.11 -13.93
CA MET A 278 20.23 16.49 -14.21
C MET A 278 19.38 17.13 -15.30
N GLU A 279 19.02 16.38 -16.35
CA GLU A 279 18.26 16.91 -17.49
C GLU A 279 16.75 16.97 -17.21
N GLN A 280 16.21 15.98 -16.51
CA GLN A 280 14.76 15.83 -16.34
C GLN A 280 14.25 16.45 -15.04
N VAL A 281 15.08 16.51 -14.00
CA VAL A 281 14.71 17.07 -12.70
C VAL A 281 15.28 18.46 -12.54
N VAL A 282 16.61 18.61 -12.61
CA VAL A 282 17.28 19.89 -12.31
C VAL A 282 17.10 20.90 -13.43
N ALA A 283 17.37 20.53 -14.68
CA ALA A 283 17.28 21.45 -15.83
C ALA A 283 15.84 21.84 -16.20
N TRP A 284 14.83 21.19 -15.62
CA TRP A 284 13.45 21.66 -15.73
C TRP A 284 13.22 22.94 -14.89
N GLU A 285 14.17 23.33 -14.04
CA GLU A 285 14.14 24.51 -13.17
C GLU A 285 12.86 24.59 -12.31
N PRO A 286 12.54 23.54 -11.53
CA PRO A 286 11.40 23.61 -10.61
C PRO A 286 11.68 24.59 -9.47
N ASP A 287 10.65 25.26 -8.98
CA ASP A 287 10.73 25.98 -7.70
C ASP A 287 10.72 24.98 -6.52
N LEU A 288 9.96 23.91 -6.67
CA LEU A 288 9.81 22.86 -5.67
C LEU A 288 9.88 21.48 -6.31
N VAL A 289 10.69 20.60 -5.74
CA VAL A 289 10.62 19.16 -6.01
C VAL A 289 9.92 18.46 -4.84
N VAL A 290 8.87 17.70 -5.13
CA VAL A 290 8.23 16.74 -4.21
C VAL A 290 8.74 15.36 -4.58
N SER A 291 9.44 14.67 -3.68
CA SER A 291 10.01 13.34 -3.98
C SER A 291 9.42 12.24 -3.10
N GLU A 292 9.11 11.08 -3.71
CA GLU A 292 8.67 9.87 -3.02
C GLU A 292 9.32 8.63 -3.66
N PHE A 293 10.06 7.82 -2.87
CA PHE A 293 10.73 6.62 -3.34
C PHE A 293 10.57 5.48 -2.34
N VAL A 294 9.55 4.64 -2.50
CA VAL A 294 9.37 3.44 -1.66
C VAL A 294 10.45 2.40 -1.95
N ASN A 295 10.98 2.37 -3.17
CA ASN A 295 12.00 1.41 -3.59
C ASN A 295 13.39 1.66 -2.98
N ASP A 296 13.65 2.83 -2.41
CA ASP A 296 14.87 3.12 -1.65
C ASP A 296 14.88 2.41 -0.27
N GLY A 297 13.79 1.75 0.08
CA GLY A 297 13.61 1.05 1.36
C GLY A 297 14.67 -0.04 1.67
N GLY A 298 15.36 -0.53 0.64
CA GLY A 298 16.46 -1.49 0.75
C GLY A 298 17.85 -0.89 0.85
N TYR A 299 18.00 0.43 0.88
CA TYR A 299 19.31 1.09 0.93
C TYR A 299 20.02 0.88 2.27
N SER A 300 21.35 0.73 2.19
CA SER A 300 22.21 0.86 3.38
C SER A 300 22.24 2.30 3.88
N PRO A 301 22.67 2.54 5.14
CA PRO A 301 22.88 3.88 5.64
C PRO A 301 23.77 4.75 4.75
N GLU A 302 24.85 4.17 4.25
CA GLU A 302 25.82 4.83 3.38
C GLU A 302 25.19 5.24 2.05
N MET A 303 24.41 4.35 1.43
CA MET A 303 23.68 4.66 0.20
C MET A 303 22.65 5.78 0.39
N CYS A 304 21.95 5.79 1.53
CA CYS A 304 21.03 6.88 1.84
C CYS A 304 21.78 8.22 1.92
N GLU A 305 22.88 8.30 2.67
CA GLU A 305 23.68 9.53 2.80
C GLU A 305 24.24 9.98 1.45
N GLU A 306 24.79 9.08 0.65
CA GLU A 306 25.36 9.39 -0.67
C GLU A 306 24.30 9.91 -1.65
N CYS A 307 23.20 9.16 -1.82
CA CYS A 307 22.17 9.50 -2.81
C CYS A 307 21.44 10.79 -2.44
N TYR A 308 20.95 10.88 -1.20
CA TYR A 308 20.20 12.06 -0.76
C TYR A 308 21.11 13.30 -0.58
N GLY A 309 22.39 13.11 -0.24
CA GLY A 309 23.40 14.15 -0.24
C GLY A 309 23.65 14.73 -1.64
N THR A 310 23.85 13.84 -2.64
CA THR A 310 24.01 14.24 -4.05
C THR A 310 22.81 15.02 -4.58
N ILE A 311 21.59 14.56 -4.26
CA ILE A 311 20.36 15.27 -4.65
C ILE A 311 20.30 16.65 -3.99
N LEU A 312 20.61 16.72 -2.70
CA LEU A 312 20.59 17.96 -1.93
C LEU A 312 21.57 19.01 -2.49
N ASP A 313 22.79 18.58 -2.80
CA ASP A 313 23.82 19.47 -3.37
C ASP A 313 23.36 20.02 -4.73
N ALA A 314 22.78 19.16 -5.59
CA ALA A 314 22.23 19.58 -6.86
C ALA A 314 21.07 20.59 -6.69
N PHE A 315 20.15 20.34 -5.76
CA PHE A 315 19.02 21.25 -5.53
C PHE A 315 19.48 22.59 -4.95
N ARG A 316 20.36 22.58 -3.94
CA ARG A 316 20.92 23.81 -3.36
C ARG A 316 21.70 24.63 -4.38
N GLY A 317 22.52 23.98 -5.22
CA GLY A 317 23.29 24.63 -6.26
C GLY A 317 22.43 25.30 -7.33
N ASN A 318 21.17 24.92 -7.46
CA ASN A 318 20.22 25.47 -8.44
C ASN A 318 19.03 26.22 -7.82
N GLY A 319 19.04 26.49 -6.51
CA GLY A 319 17.99 27.23 -5.83
C GLY A 319 16.62 26.52 -5.80
N ILE A 320 16.62 25.18 -5.85
CA ILE A 320 15.43 24.34 -5.85
C ILE A 320 15.06 23.98 -4.40
N GLU A 321 13.84 24.28 -3.98
CA GLU A 321 13.33 23.84 -2.69
C GLU A 321 12.87 22.37 -2.77
N TRP A 322 12.96 21.64 -1.64
CA TRP A 322 12.69 20.22 -1.59
C TRP A 322 11.68 19.86 -0.50
N LEU A 323 10.64 19.10 -0.90
CA LEU A 323 9.66 18.49 0.01
C LEU A 323 9.75 16.98 -0.15
N ILE A 324 10.26 16.31 0.86
CA ILE A 324 10.34 14.84 0.90
C ILE A 324 9.00 14.29 1.40
N LEU A 325 8.36 13.42 0.62
CA LEU A 325 7.22 12.63 1.05
C LEU A 325 7.72 11.28 1.52
N THR A 326 7.57 10.98 2.84
CA THR A 326 7.99 9.67 3.35
C THR A 326 7.10 8.55 2.78
N PRO A 327 7.69 7.40 2.36
CA PRO A 327 6.94 6.33 1.73
C PRO A 327 5.96 5.66 2.70
N HIS A 328 4.85 5.20 2.14
CA HIS A 328 3.79 4.46 2.85
C HIS A 328 4.27 3.11 3.39
N TYR A 329 3.47 2.48 4.24
CA TYR A 329 3.66 1.10 4.66
C TYR A 329 3.41 0.14 3.49
N ILE A 330 4.18 -0.94 3.45
CA ILE A 330 4.14 -1.97 2.42
C ILE A 330 3.92 -3.34 3.06
N LYS A 331 3.98 -4.41 2.29
CA LYS A 331 3.85 -5.79 2.78
C LYS A 331 4.64 -6.00 4.08
N LEU A 332 3.97 -6.58 5.10
CA LEU A 332 4.51 -6.71 6.46
C LEU A 332 5.91 -7.32 6.51
N SER A 333 6.12 -8.44 5.78
CA SER A 333 7.41 -9.14 5.78
C SER A 333 8.56 -8.28 5.24
N TRP A 334 8.28 -7.37 4.31
CA TRP A 334 9.28 -6.43 3.77
C TRP A 334 9.60 -5.29 4.73
N MET A 335 8.73 -5.05 5.69
CA MET A 335 8.96 -4.08 6.77
C MET A 335 9.51 -4.73 8.06
N GLY A 336 9.66 -6.06 8.09
CA GLY A 336 10.00 -6.79 9.32
C GLY A 336 8.87 -6.78 10.37
N LEU A 337 7.62 -6.55 9.95
CA LEU A 337 6.45 -6.54 10.81
C LEU A 337 5.75 -7.91 10.79
N THR A 338 5.21 -8.30 11.94
CA THR A 338 4.37 -9.52 12.09
C THR A 338 2.90 -9.20 12.30
N SER A 339 2.56 -7.93 12.54
CA SER A 339 1.18 -7.46 12.72
C SER A 339 1.01 -6.06 12.12
N GLN A 340 -0.21 -5.73 11.69
CA GLN A 340 -0.60 -4.39 11.24
C GLN A 340 -1.01 -3.46 12.39
N LYS A 341 -0.93 -3.94 13.63
CA LYS A 341 -1.26 -3.18 14.85
C LYS A 341 -0.01 -2.89 15.66
N ASN A 342 -0.08 -1.83 16.47
CA ASN A 342 1.06 -1.37 17.30
C ASN A 342 2.31 -1.05 16.45
N CYS A 343 2.08 -0.55 15.24
CA CYS A 343 3.11 -0.24 14.26
C CYS A 343 3.12 1.26 13.91
N SER A 344 2.79 2.13 14.86
CA SER A 344 2.77 3.60 14.66
C SER A 344 4.15 4.17 14.34
N GLU A 345 5.22 3.50 14.79
CA GLU A 345 6.60 3.79 14.43
C GLU A 345 7.00 2.96 13.21
N ASP A 346 7.39 3.61 12.12
CA ASP A 346 7.88 2.90 10.92
C ASP A 346 9.24 2.24 11.24
N PRO A 347 9.37 0.92 11.10
CA PRO A 347 10.60 0.20 11.45
C PRO A 347 11.71 0.38 10.41
N ARG A 348 11.42 0.86 9.20
CA ARG A 348 12.41 0.99 8.12
C ARG A 348 13.44 2.06 8.41
N TYR A 349 14.71 1.75 8.11
CA TYR A 349 15.81 2.72 8.25
C TYR A 349 15.56 3.96 7.39
N LEU A 350 15.16 3.78 6.13
CA LEU A 350 14.91 4.89 5.19
C LEU A 350 14.00 5.96 5.80
N VAL A 351 12.85 5.58 6.38
CA VAL A 351 11.90 6.56 6.90
C VAL A 351 12.48 7.36 8.07
N ARG A 352 13.21 6.67 8.98
CA ARG A 352 13.92 7.34 10.08
C ARG A 352 15.01 8.27 9.55
N PHE A 353 15.76 7.80 8.54
CA PHE A 353 16.77 8.61 7.85
C PHE A 353 16.16 9.87 7.24
N LEU A 354 15.08 9.76 6.44
CA LEU A 354 14.44 10.89 5.78
C LEU A 354 13.96 11.96 6.76
N ARG A 355 13.35 11.54 7.88
CA ARG A 355 12.94 12.45 8.96
C ARG A 355 14.13 13.18 9.59
N LYS A 356 15.22 12.45 9.88
CA LYS A 356 16.46 13.00 10.44
C LYS A 356 17.14 13.94 9.44
N PHE A 357 17.32 13.46 8.20
CA PHE A 357 17.97 14.20 7.11
C PHE A 357 17.25 15.53 6.81
N GLY A 358 15.90 15.49 6.74
CA GLY A 358 15.10 16.70 6.57
C GLY A 358 15.33 17.71 7.69
N LYS A 359 15.30 17.26 8.95
CA LYS A 359 15.54 18.13 10.12
C LYS A 359 16.95 18.73 10.12
N GLU A 360 17.99 17.93 9.90
CA GLU A 360 19.39 18.35 9.94
C GLU A 360 19.75 19.30 8.79
N ASN A 361 19.15 19.09 7.63
CA ASN A 361 19.42 19.88 6.42
C ASN A 361 18.39 20.99 6.17
N ARG A 362 17.41 21.19 7.06
CA ARG A 362 16.32 22.17 6.89
C ARG A 362 15.52 21.96 5.61
N ILE A 363 15.18 20.69 5.32
CA ILE A 363 14.35 20.28 4.18
C ILE A 363 12.96 19.92 4.71
N ALA A 364 11.93 20.35 4.01
CA ALA A 364 10.55 20.03 4.37
C ALA A 364 10.25 18.53 4.21
N VAL A 365 9.51 17.96 5.18
CA VAL A 365 9.11 16.54 5.17
C VAL A 365 7.59 16.43 5.36
N ALA A 366 6.91 15.93 4.35
CA ALA A 366 5.53 15.50 4.43
C ALA A 366 5.48 14.03 4.89
N ASP A 367 4.94 13.77 6.08
CA ASP A 367 5.06 12.45 6.70
C ASP A 367 3.88 11.53 6.34
N GLY A 368 3.94 10.95 5.12
CA GLY A 368 2.97 9.95 4.67
C GLY A 368 3.00 8.68 5.53
N SER A 369 4.20 8.22 5.90
CA SER A 369 4.39 7.03 6.76
C SER A 369 3.68 7.16 8.11
N LEU A 370 3.71 8.33 8.74
CA LEU A 370 3.02 8.58 10.01
C LEU A 370 1.51 8.27 9.91
N LYS A 371 0.87 8.67 8.81
CA LYS A 371 -0.57 8.41 8.62
C LYS A 371 -0.87 6.93 8.48
N TYR A 372 -0.05 6.20 7.72
CA TYR A 372 -0.21 4.76 7.55
C TYR A 372 -0.02 3.99 8.86
N GLY A 373 0.99 4.36 9.66
CA GLY A 373 1.27 3.75 10.96
C GLY A 373 0.13 3.87 11.98
N HIS A 374 -0.75 4.86 11.82
CA HIS A 374 -1.89 5.11 12.71
C HIS A 374 -3.25 4.63 12.16
N LEU A 375 -3.30 4.05 10.95
CA LEU A 375 -4.56 3.53 10.39
C LEU A 375 -5.22 2.48 11.30
N TRP A 376 -4.43 1.61 11.93
CA TRP A 376 -4.95 0.57 12.81
C TRP A 376 -5.73 1.11 14.01
N GLU A 377 -5.40 2.31 14.51
CA GLU A 377 -6.11 2.99 15.61
C GLU A 377 -7.50 3.49 15.16
N ASN A 378 -7.69 3.65 13.85
CA ASN A 378 -8.96 3.99 13.22
C ASN A 378 -9.75 2.73 12.78
N GLY A 379 -9.30 1.55 13.20
CA GLY A 379 -9.92 0.29 12.81
C GLY A 379 -9.57 -0.16 11.38
N ILE A 380 -8.51 0.37 10.75
CA ILE A 380 -8.18 0.12 9.35
C ILE A 380 -6.87 -0.65 9.24
N PRO A 381 -6.87 -1.87 8.67
CA PRO A 381 -5.67 -2.57 8.30
C PRO A 381 -5.04 -1.91 7.06
N PHE A 382 -3.79 -1.44 7.15
CA PHE A 382 -3.16 -0.72 6.03
C PHE A 382 -3.01 -1.57 4.76
N MET A 383 -2.89 -2.90 4.91
CA MET A 383 -2.85 -3.80 3.75
C MET A 383 -4.14 -3.80 2.92
N SER A 384 -5.29 -3.43 3.51
CA SER A 384 -6.54 -3.28 2.75
C SER A 384 -6.52 -2.10 1.76
N TYR A 385 -5.45 -1.32 1.74
CA TYR A 385 -5.24 -0.20 0.81
C TYR A 385 -4.29 -0.55 -0.35
N MET A 386 -3.75 -1.79 -0.42
CA MET A 386 -2.75 -2.18 -1.41
C MET A 386 -3.39 -2.93 -2.57
N VAL A 387 -3.51 -2.30 -3.75
CA VAL A 387 -4.15 -2.88 -4.95
C VAL A 387 -3.41 -4.11 -5.49
N ASN A 388 -2.10 -4.20 -5.27
CA ASN A 388 -1.27 -5.34 -5.65
C ASN A 388 -0.91 -6.26 -4.46
N THR A 389 -1.51 -6.01 -3.28
CA THR A 389 -1.23 -6.72 -2.01
C THR A 389 0.24 -6.65 -1.55
N ILE A 390 1.03 -5.77 -2.13
CA ILE A 390 2.46 -5.59 -1.83
C ILE A 390 2.76 -4.15 -1.40
N ASN A 391 2.72 -3.19 -2.32
CA ASN A 391 3.24 -1.84 -2.12
C ASN A 391 2.57 -0.76 -2.99
N HIS A 392 1.49 -1.03 -3.69
CA HIS A 392 0.79 -0.04 -4.50
C HIS A 392 -0.51 0.40 -3.84
N PRO A 393 -0.57 1.61 -3.28
CA PRO A 393 -1.77 2.10 -2.60
C PRO A 393 -2.94 2.34 -3.55
N ASP A 394 -4.15 2.05 -3.10
CA ASP A 394 -5.37 2.48 -3.76
C ASP A 394 -5.65 3.98 -3.53
N ARG A 395 -6.78 4.46 -4.08
CA ARG A 395 -7.22 5.85 -3.90
C ARG A 395 -7.25 6.31 -2.44
N ARG A 396 -7.59 5.43 -1.48
CA ARG A 396 -7.65 5.76 -0.05
C ARG A 396 -6.26 6.03 0.49
N GLY A 397 -5.29 5.19 0.10
CA GLY A 397 -3.90 5.36 0.46
C GLY A 397 -3.26 6.57 -0.23
N MET A 398 -3.53 6.80 -1.52
CA MET A 398 -3.08 8.00 -2.24
C MET A 398 -3.61 9.30 -1.60
N LYS A 399 -4.83 9.26 -1.04
CA LYS A 399 -5.37 10.39 -0.31
C LYS A 399 -4.54 10.74 0.93
N LEU A 400 -3.96 9.76 1.62
CA LEU A 400 -3.12 10.00 2.80
C LEU A 400 -1.84 10.76 2.43
N PHE A 401 -1.25 10.47 1.27
CA PHE A 401 -0.14 11.22 0.74
C PHE A 401 -0.52 12.67 0.40
N ALA A 402 -1.65 12.86 -0.29
CA ALA A 402 -2.16 14.19 -0.57
C ALA A 402 -2.49 14.96 0.72
N ASP A 403 -2.97 14.29 1.78
CA ASP A 403 -3.21 14.89 3.10
C ASP A 403 -1.87 15.34 3.74
N ALA A 404 -0.83 14.50 3.72
CA ALA A 404 0.48 14.84 4.27
C ALA A 404 1.14 16.01 3.53
N LEU A 405 1.05 16.02 2.20
CA LEU A 405 1.61 17.11 1.37
C LEU A 405 0.89 18.44 1.64
N ILE A 406 -0.43 18.47 1.70
CA ILE A 406 -1.15 19.74 1.93
C ILE A 406 -0.94 20.26 3.35
N GLU A 407 -0.83 19.39 4.35
CA GLU A 407 -0.50 19.77 5.73
C GLU A 407 0.88 20.42 5.81
N ALA A 408 1.88 19.91 5.08
CA ALA A 408 3.21 20.52 5.01
C ALA A 408 3.23 21.88 4.30
N MET A 409 2.33 22.08 3.32
CA MET A 409 2.31 23.27 2.43
C MET A 409 1.34 24.37 2.89
N THR A 410 0.58 24.17 3.97
CA THR A 410 -0.40 25.15 4.47
C THR A 410 -0.15 25.46 5.94
N GLU A 411 -0.48 26.69 6.36
CA GLU A 411 -0.52 27.06 7.76
C GLU A 411 -1.79 26.44 8.40
N ASN A 412 -1.63 25.71 9.50
CA ASN A 412 -2.73 25.06 10.24
C ASN A 412 -3.47 26.07 11.10
#